data_60645d30b718bce68c9c688e39533549
#
_entry.id   60645d30b718bce68c9c688e39533549
#
_cell.length_a   1.000
_cell.length_b   1.000
_cell.length_c   1.000
_cell.angle_alpha   90.00
_cell.angle_beta   90.00
_cell.angle_gamma   90.00
#
_symmetry.space_group_name_H-M   'P 1'
#
loop_
_entity.id
_entity.type
_entity.pdbx_description
1 polymer ?
#
loop_
_entity_poly.entity_id
_entity_poly.type
_entity_poly.pdbx_seq_one_letter_code
_entity_poly.pdbx_strand_id
1 'polypeptide(L)'
;MIFGNWYYVKKLRRSSMKVNLRFVLPPIKMMSILIVSLVLLSMSSLSFADKWTQKANMIRANCQFSACEFNNEIYIFGGSEGGRTTCEKYNPVSDTWEKRADMPHSRQAPMTIAVNKKIYVFGNMQAETPTGIYDPIADTWETKSAMPNCRSLAGIVAFGEKIYIMGGYFINGNIEYSDIDVYDTKTDTWEKKKPMSKTRSEIGFCVINGKVYVIGGFVNSMATNEVWEYDPNDETWTQKANMPTIRDALTANVIDGKIYCIGGFNWAIGNSALPTFDVYDPVNDKWENTKNMPFPIGYQSSAVVNNLIYQIGGMPFFAHVDHYDTVWEYNPFDQPTTSVSPKESLVGTWGKIKAGK
;
A
#
# COMPACT_ATOMS: atom_id res chain seq x y z
N MET A 1 -18.56 -6.61 32.43
CA MET A 1 -18.67 -7.96 32.98
C MET A 1 -19.22 -8.83 31.88
N ILE A 2 -18.42 -9.60 31.24
CA ILE A 2 -18.07 -11.01 31.31
C ILE A 2 -16.96 -11.24 30.27
N PHE A 3 -15.73 -11.42 30.72
CA PHE A 3 -14.66 -12.03 29.93
C PHE A 3 -14.54 -13.48 30.38
N GLY A 4 -14.76 -14.42 29.49
CA GLY A 4 -14.62 -15.85 29.72
C GLY A 4 -13.48 -16.42 28.85
N ASN A 5 -12.44 -16.86 29.54
CA ASN A 5 -11.31 -17.63 29.04
C ASN A 5 -11.72 -18.88 28.25
N TRP A 6 -11.05 -19.13 27.14
CA TRP A 6 -10.90 -20.50 26.60
C TRP A 6 -9.47 -20.68 26.06
N TYR A 7 -8.61 -21.21 26.91
CA TYR A 7 -7.42 -21.96 26.49
C TYR A 7 -7.73 -23.44 26.64
N TYR A 8 -7.75 -24.21 25.58
CA TYR A 8 -7.64 -25.65 25.61
C TYR A 8 -6.58 -26.12 24.60
N VAL A 9 -5.40 -26.41 25.11
CA VAL A 9 -4.34 -27.11 24.38
C VAL A 9 -4.65 -28.60 24.40
N LYS A 10 -5.01 -29.20 23.28
CA LYS A 10 -5.12 -30.64 23.13
C LYS A 10 -3.83 -31.19 22.51
N LYS A 11 -3.03 -31.82 23.38
CA LYS A 11 -1.81 -32.54 23.06
C LYS A 11 -2.16 -33.82 22.30
N LEU A 12 -1.94 -33.87 20.98
CA LEU A 12 -2.06 -35.07 20.19
C LEU A 12 -0.72 -35.85 20.21
N ARG A 13 -0.76 -37.08 20.69
CA ARG A 13 0.34 -38.04 20.69
C ARG A 13 0.68 -38.44 19.25
N ARG A 14 1.95 -38.31 18.89
CA ARG A 14 2.52 -38.90 17.67
C ARG A 14 2.60 -40.41 17.84
N SER A 15 1.88 -41.19 17.02
CA SER A 15 2.18 -42.56 16.76
C SER A 15 3.07 -42.66 15.53
N SER A 16 4.26 -43.26 15.70
CA SER A 16 5.23 -43.49 14.64
C SER A 16 4.79 -44.63 13.76
N MET A 17 4.35 -44.34 12.55
CA MET A 17 4.16 -45.33 11.51
C MET A 17 5.41 -45.32 10.59
N LYS A 18 6.23 -46.35 10.69
CA LYS A 18 7.37 -46.56 9.78
C LYS A 18 6.83 -47.05 8.43
N VAL A 19 6.81 -46.21 7.43
CA VAL A 19 6.56 -46.60 6.04
C VAL A 19 7.90 -46.85 5.37
N ASN A 20 8.18 -48.11 5.05
CA ASN A 20 9.35 -48.49 4.23
C ASN A 20 9.04 -48.22 2.75
N LEU A 21 9.48 -47.09 2.24
CA LEU A 21 9.47 -46.76 0.81
C LEU A 21 10.81 -47.24 0.21
N ARG A 22 10.78 -48.32 -0.57
CA ARG A 22 11.91 -48.66 -1.47
C ARG A 22 11.81 -47.76 -2.69
N PHE A 23 12.69 -46.80 -2.80
CA PHE A 23 12.88 -46.03 -4.03
C PHE A 23 13.74 -46.81 -5.01
N VAL A 24 13.17 -47.19 -6.14
CA VAL A 24 13.93 -47.64 -7.31
C VAL A 24 14.32 -46.40 -8.10
N LEU A 25 15.59 -46.05 -8.10
CA LEU A 25 16.11 -44.91 -8.84
C LEU A 25 16.10 -45.22 -10.35
N PRO A 26 15.58 -44.35 -11.20
CA PRO A 26 15.66 -44.51 -12.65
C PRO A 26 17.08 -44.22 -13.18
N PRO A 27 17.48 -44.76 -14.32
CA PRO A 27 18.84 -44.62 -14.87
C PRO A 27 19.18 -43.16 -15.19
N ILE A 28 20.44 -42.79 -15.00
CA ILE A 28 21.02 -41.43 -15.00
C ILE A 28 20.61 -40.55 -16.20
N LYS A 29 20.26 -41.10 -17.35
CA LYS A 29 19.79 -40.35 -18.52
C LYS A 29 18.38 -39.78 -18.39
N MET A 30 17.53 -40.39 -17.56
CA MET A 30 16.20 -39.83 -17.27
C MET A 30 16.22 -38.70 -16.22
N MET A 31 17.22 -38.74 -15.32
CA MET A 31 17.39 -37.67 -14.31
C MET A 31 17.76 -36.32 -14.94
N SER A 32 18.56 -36.31 -16.00
CA SER A 32 18.96 -35.08 -16.70
C SER A 32 17.77 -34.38 -17.38
N ILE A 33 16.84 -35.15 -17.94
CA ILE A 33 15.64 -34.63 -18.59
C ILE A 33 14.64 -34.13 -17.55
N LEU A 34 14.53 -34.82 -16.40
CA LEU A 34 13.66 -34.40 -15.30
C LEU A 34 14.16 -33.12 -14.62
N ILE A 35 15.45 -32.95 -14.44
CA ILE A 35 16.07 -31.76 -13.85
C ILE A 35 15.94 -30.56 -14.81
N VAL A 36 16.14 -30.76 -16.11
CA VAL A 36 15.94 -29.70 -17.10
C VAL A 36 14.48 -29.32 -17.22
N SER A 37 13.55 -30.27 -17.13
CA SER A 37 12.10 -29.94 -17.12
C SER A 37 11.65 -29.31 -15.79
N LEU A 38 12.23 -29.68 -14.62
CA LEU A 38 11.96 -28.98 -13.36
C LEU A 38 12.57 -27.58 -13.32
N VAL A 39 13.76 -27.38 -13.89
CA VAL A 39 14.39 -26.05 -14.00
C VAL A 39 13.64 -25.19 -15.04
N LEU A 40 13.13 -25.79 -16.13
CA LEU A 40 12.27 -25.08 -17.07
C LEU A 40 10.85 -24.81 -16.52
N LEU A 41 10.34 -25.66 -15.61
CA LEU A 41 9.09 -25.36 -14.89
C LEU A 41 9.27 -24.30 -13.78
N SER A 42 10.47 -24.18 -13.19
CA SER A 42 10.78 -23.13 -12.22
C SER A 42 11.14 -21.79 -12.87
N MET A 43 11.38 -21.77 -14.18
CA MET A 43 11.55 -20.56 -14.99
C MET A 43 10.30 -20.19 -15.80
N SER A 44 9.19 -20.92 -15.69
CA SER A 44 7.90 -20.36 -15.99
C SER A 44 7.63 -19.36 -14.86
N SER A 45 8.14 -18.12 -15.02
CA SER A 45 7.68 -16.97 -14.27
C SER A 45 6.17 -17.12 -14.10
N LEU A 46 5.73 -17.23 -12.87
CA LEU A 46 4.35 -17.10 -12.51
C LEU A 46 3.87 -15.79 -13.17
N SER A 47 3.24 -15.90 -14.33
CA SER A 47 2.53 -14.81 -15.00
C SER A 47 1.32 -14.46 -14.13
N PHE A 48 1.59 -13.92 -12.95
CA PHE A 48 0.59 -13.34 -12.10
C PHE A 48 0.29 -11.95 -12.62
N ALA A 49 -0.93 -11.78 -13.09
CA ALA A 49 -1.52 -10.51 -13.49
C ALA A 49 -0.55 -9.61 -14.27
N ASP A 50 -0.76 -9.49 -15.56
CA ASP A 50 0.10 -8.87 -16.58
C ASP A 50 0.62 -7.43 -16.30
N LYS A 51 0.36 -6.84 -15.12
CA LYS A 51 0.69 -5.46 -14.75
C LYS A 51 1.40 -5.30 -13.41
N TRP A 52 1.59 -6.38 -12.63
CA TRP A 52 2.25 -6.35 -11.34
C TRP A 52 3.63 -7.01 -11.40
N THR A 53 4.67 -6.28 -10.96
CA THR A 53 6.05 -6.77 -10.88
C THR A 53 6.54 -6.67 -9.45
N GLN A 54 7.05 -7.78 -8.91
CA GLN A 54 7.69 -7.76 -7.60
C GLN A 54 9.04 -7.06 -7.67
N LYS A 55 9.31 -6.20 -6.71
CA LYS A 55 10.55 -5.42 -6.56
C LYS A 55 11.32 -5.92 -5.33
N ALA A 56 12.50 -5.34 -5.08
CA ALA A 56 13.27 -5.65 -3.89
C ALA A 56 12.47 -5.44 -2.61
N ASN A 57 12.45 -6.45 -1.75
CA ASN A 57 11.74 -6.39 -0.48
C ASN A 57 12.29 -5.28 0.43
N MET A 58 11.44 -4.72 1.29
CA MET A 58 11.82 -3.80 2.36
C MET A 58 12.92 -4.42 3.25
N ILE A 59 13.66 -3.59 3.95
CA ILE A 59 14.71 -4.06 4.90
C ILE A 59 14.08 -4.94 6.00
N ARG A 60 12.81 -4.70 6.34
CA ARG A 60 12.03 -5.52 7.28
C ARG A 60 10.54 -5.49 6.94
N ALA A 61 9.85 -6.56 7.29
CA ALA A 61 8.39 -6.61 7.22
C ALA A 61 7.75 -5.56 8.14
N ASN A 62 6.73 -4.85 7.65
CA ASN A 62 6.07 -3.78 8.41
C ASN A 62 4.66 -3.50 7.87
N CYS A 63 3.82 -2.91 8.74
CA CYS A 63 2.53 -2.35 8.38
C CYS A 63 2.27 -1.08 9.18
N GLN A 64 1.18 -0.37 8.90
CA GLN A 64 0.84 0.89 9.58
C GLN A 64 2.00 1.90 9.60
N PHE A 65 2.79 1.93 8.56
CA PHE A 65 3.78 2.98 8.27
C PHE A 65 3.22 3.91 7.20
N SER A 66 3.88 5.03 6.99
CA SER A 66 3.52 5.94 5.90
C SER A 66 4.61 6.00 4.86
N ALA A 67 4.23 6.06 3.59
CA ALA A 67 5.13 6.29 2.48
C ALA A 67 4.78 7.58 1.75
N CYS A 68 5.80 8.27 1.25
CA CYS A 68 5.63 9.38 0.31
C CYS A 68 6.74 9.38 -0.74
N GLU A 69 6.41 9.90 -1.90
CA GLU A 69 7.37 10.14 -2.97
C GLU A 69 8.13 11.46 -2.73
N PHE A 70 9.42 11.45 -2.99
CA PHE A 70 10.25 12.64 -3.06
C PHE A 70 11.39 12.45 -4.06
N ASN A 71 11.47 13.28 -5.09
CA ASN A 71 12.49 13.24 -6.15
C ASN A 71 12.61 11.87 -6.84
N ASN A 72 11.49 11.24 -7.19
CA ASN A 72 11.40 9.90 -7.80
C ASN A 72 11.96 8.75 -6.92
N GLU A 73 12.12 8.98 -5.63
CA GLU A 73 12.43 7.98 -4.62
C GLU A 73 11.25 7.88 -3.63
N ILE A 74 11.11 6.74 -2.96
CA ILE A 74 10.05 6.52 -1.98
C ILE A 74 10.66 6.48 -0.59
N TYR A 75 10.12 7.27 0.32
CA TYR A 75 10.52 7.28 1.73
C TYR A 75 9.41 6.66 2.56
N ILE A 76 9.78 5.78 3.50
CA ILE A 76 8.85 5.18 4.47
C ILE A 76 9.24 5.55 5.89
N PHE A 77 8.23 5.73 6.75
CA PHE A 77 8.41 6.24 8.12
C PHE A 77 7.57 5.46 9.11
N GLY A 78 8.20 5.02 10.22
CA GLY A 78 7.52 4.42 11.36
C GLY A 78 6.98 3.01 11.08
N GLY A 79 5.85 2.69 11.72
CA GLY A 79 5.17 1.39 11.59
C GLY A 79 4.80 0.72 12.90
N SER A 80 4.26 -0.50 12.82
CA SER A 80 3.74 -1.24 13.98
C SER A 80 4.80 -2.02 14.74
N GLU A 81 5.75 -2.65 14.04
CA GLU A 81 6.70 -3.59 14.62
C GLU A 81 8.13 -3.03 14.63
N GLY A 82 8.77 -2.95 15.80
CA GLY A 82 10.21 -2.69 15.96
C GLY A 82 10.85 -1.54 15.17
N GLY A 83 10.09 -0.90 14.31
CA GLY A 83 10.51 0.10 13.35
C GLY A 83 9.85 1.47 13.54
N ARG A 84 9.31 1.76 14.70
CA ARG A 84 8.53 3.00 14.93
C ARG A 84 9.33 4.30 14.78
N THR A 85 10.66 4.24 14.82
CA THR A 85 11.55 5.38 14.54
C THR A 85 12.20 5.30 13.18
N THR A 86 12.04 4.22 12.42
CA THR A 86 12.77 4.03 11.18
C THR A 86 12.36 5.01 10.10
N CYS A 87 13.38 5.44 9.33
CA CYS A 87 13.25 6.08 8.04
C CYS A 87 14.05 5.27 7.03
N GLU A 88 13.41 4.80 5.99
CA GLU A 88 14.03 4.03 4.91
C GLU A 88 13.68 4.65 3.57
N LYS A 89 14.59 4.56 2.61
CA LYS A 89 14.45 5.08 1.26
C LYS A 89 14.56 3.97 0.25
N TYR A 90 13.64 3.92 -0.70
CA TYR A 90 13.67 3.03 -1.85
C TYR A 90 13.95 3.82 -3.14
N ASN A 91 14.91 3.34 -3.92
CA ASN A 91 15.18 3.84 -5.25
C ASN A 91 14.62 2.89 -6.31
N PRO A 92 13.55 3.28 -7.05
CA PRO A 92 12.92 2.41 -8.04
C PRO A 92 13.80 2.07 -9.23
N VAL A 93 14.79 2.91 -9.56
CA VAL A 93 15.68 2.70 -10.72
C VAL A 93 16.71 1.63 -10.43
N SER A 94 17.37 1.69 -9.27
CA SER A 94 18.34 0.69 -8.84
C SER A 94 17.70 -0.52 -8.17
N ASP A 95 16.42 -0.47 -7.84
CA ASP A 95 15.68 -1.49 -7.09
C ASP A 95 16.36 -1.81 -5.75
N THR A 96 16.70 -0.78 -4.97
CA THR A 96 17.44 -0.93 -3.71
C THR A 96 16.86 -0.08 -2.59
N TRP A 97 17.00 -0.58 -1.34
CA TRP A 97 16.65 0.09 -0.11
C TRP A 97 17.87 0.63 0.62
N GLU A 98 17.72 1.80 1.23
CA GLU A 98 18.73 2.46 2.05
C GLU A 98 18.13 2.94 3.37
N LYS A 99 18.81 2.66 4.48
CA LYS A 99 18.44 3.21 5.79
C LYS A 99 18.86 4.68 5.86
N ARG A 100 17.96 5.53 6.39
CA ARG A 100 18.17 6.96 6.60
C ARG A 100 18.15 7.27 8.10
N ALA A 101 18.41 8.54 8.47
CA ALA A 101 18.41 8.98 9.86
C ALA A 101 17.07 8.67 10.53
N ASP A 102 17.09 7.96 11.65
CA ASP A 102 15.91 7.60 12.42
C ASP A 102 15.15 8.86 12.90
N MET A 103 13.82 8.79 12.94
CA MET A 103 12.97 9.84 13.51
C MET A 103 13.31 10.09 14.98
N PRO A 104 13.26 11.34 15.46
CA PRO A 104 13.49 11.66 16.88
C PRO A 104 12.40 11.11 17.80
N HIS A 105 11.22 10.81 17.27
CA HIS A 105 10.09 10.27 18.02
C HIS A 105 9.52 9.03 17.32
N SER A 106 9.21 7.99 18.10
CA SER A 106 8.56 6.79 17.59
C SER A 106 7.14 7.11 17.13
N ARG A 107 6.72 6.53 15.99
CA ARG A 107 5.40 6.76 15.40
C ARG A 107 4.79 5.46 14.88
N GLN A 108 3.59 5.17 15.34
CA GLN A 108 2.74 4.13 14.76
C GLN A 108 1.65 4.80 13.92
N ALA A 109 1.46 4.30 12.71
CA ALA A 109 0.54 4.83 11.72
C ALA A 109 0.69 6.36 11.50
N PRO A 110 1.91 6.88 11.28
CA PRO A 110 2.10 8.29 10.97
C PRO A 110 1.45 8.66 9.64
N MET A 111 1.32 9.95 9.40
CA MET A 111 0.92 10.53 8.11
C MET A 111 2.09 11.34 7.57
N THR A 112 2.43 11.16 6.30
CA THR A 112 3.59 11.82 5.67
C THR A 112 3.22 12.48 4.36
N ILE A 113 3.84 13.61 4.10
CA ILE A 113 3.70 14.33 2.84
C ILE A 113 4.92 15.18 2.54
N ALA A 114 5.32 15.23 1.28
CA ALA A 114 6.42 16.08 0.82
C ALA A 114 5.88 17.46 0.42
N VAL A 115 6.45 18.52 1.01
CA VAL A 115 6.15 19.92 0.71
C VAL A 115 7.45 20.73 0.75
N ASN A 116 7.69 21.59 -0.23
CA ASN A 116 8.83 22.51 -0.26
C ASN A 116 10.19 21.84 0.02
N LYS A 117 10.45 20.71 -0.64
CA LYS A 117 11.71 19.93 -0.51
C LYS A 117 11.96 19.32 0.87
N LYS A 118 10.95 19.24 1.71
CA LYS A 118 10.97 18.59 3.02
C LYS A 118 9.85 17.56 3.09
N ILE A 119 10.02 16.55 3.94
CA ILE A 119 8.97 15.58 4.25
C ILE A 119 8.46 15.86 5.65
N TYR A 120 7.17 16.14 5.75
CA TYR A 120 6.47 16.38 7.01
C TYR A 120 5.87 15.08 7.52
N VAL A 121 6.07 14.80 8.81
CA VAL A 121 5.59 13.57 9.48
C VAL A 121 4.76 13.95 10.68
N PHE A 122 3.49 13.57 10.65
CA PHE A 122 2.50 13.87 11.67
C PHE A 122 1.97 12.62 12.34
N GLY A 123 1.39 12.80 13.52
CA GLY A 123 0.60 11.79 14.20
C GLY A 123 1.39 10.65 14.82
N ASN A 124 0.70 10.02 15.75
CA ASN A 124 1.05 8.78 16.39
C ASN A 124 -0.23 8.20 16.99
N MET A 125 -0.41 6.90 16.92
CA MET A 125 -1.61 6.25 17.40
C MET A 125 -1.77 6.31 18.92
N GLN A 126 -0.66 6.43 19.67
CA GLN A 126 -0.65 6.23 21.12
C GLN A 126 -0.33 7.49 21.93
N ALA A 127 0.33 8.48 21.36
CA ALA A 127 0.83 9.63 22.10
C ALA A 127 0.90 10.88 21.24
N GLU A 128 0.74 12.03 21.88
CA GLU A 128 1.04 13.32 21.28
C GLU A 128 2.53 13.38 20.91
N THR A 129 2.81 13.83 19.69
CA THR A 129 4.18 13.97 19.20
C THR A 129 4.30 15.27 18.41
N PRO A 130 5.45 15.98 18.52
CA PRO A 130 5.72 17.14 17.67
C PRO A 130 5.66 16.78 16.19
N THR A 131 5.38 17.77 15.34
CA THR A 131 5.53 17.61 13.89
C THR A 131 7.00 17.36 13.57
N GLY A 132 7.28 16.23 12.90
CA GLY A 132 8.60 15.92 12.38
C GLY A 132 8.79 16.53 11.00
N ILE A 133 9.94 17.14 10.74
CA ILE A 133 10.32 17.64 9.43
C ILE A 133 11.65 17.01 9.05
N TYR A 134 11.63 16.21 8.01
CA TYR A 134 12.82 15.54 7.50
C TYR A 134 13.37 16.29 6.28
N ASP A 135 14.66 16.51 6.27
CA ASP A 135 15.42 16.96 5.10
C ASP A 135 16.02 15.75 4.39
N PRO A 136 15.47 15.33 3.24
CA PRO A 136 15.98 14.15 2.53
C PRO A 136 17.39 14.33 1.94
N ILE A 137 17.81 15.59 1.71
CA ILE A 137 19.13 15.90 1.15
C ILE A 137 20.20 15.89 2.22
N ALA A 138 19.93 16.56 3.37
CA ALA A 138 20.86 16.64 4.49
C ALA A 138 20.83 15.41 5.41
N ASP A 139 19.80 14.55 5.28
CA ASP A 139 19.52 13.41 6.17
C ASP A 139 19.39 13.83 7.64
N THR A 140 18.63 14.89 7.91
CA THR A 140 18.47 15.47 9.24
C THR A 140 17.01 15.75 9.58
N TRP A 141 16.73 15.83 10.88
CA TRP A 141 15.39 16.08 11.42
C TRP A 141 15.31 17.42 12.13
N GLU A 142 14.17 18.08 11.95
CA GLU A 142 13.69 19.23 12.72
C GLU A 142 12.33 18.90 13.33
N THR A 143 11.95 19.53 14.44
CA THR A 143 10.63 19.39 15.06
C THR A 143 9.94 20.74 15.18
N LYS A 144 8.63 20.73 14.99
CA LYS A 144 7.73 21.90 15.06
C LYS A 144 6.54 21.60 15.95
N SER A 145 5.60 22.55 16.02
CA SER A 145 4.40 22.46 16.85
C SER A 145 3.62 21.16 16.56
N ALA A 146 3.16 20.52 17.66
CA ALA A 146 2.32 19.33 17.58
C ALA A 146 0.94 19.66 16.98
N MET A 147 0.29 18.64 16.43
CA MET A 147 -1.13 18.77 16.03
C MET A 147 -2.01 19.11 17.22
N PRO A 148 -3.10 19.90 17.02
CA PRO A 148 -4.04 20.22 18.10
C PRO A 148 -4.68 19.00 18.77
N ASN A 149 -4.89 17.94 18.00
CA ASN A 149 -5.43 16.66 18.48
C ASN A 149 -4.53 15.52 18.04
N CYS A 150 -4.03 14.73 19.00
CA CYS A 150 -3.24 13.53 18.69
C CYS A 150 -4.10 12.51 17.95
N ARG A 151 -3.67 12.11 16.75
CA ARG A 151 -4.35 11.09 15.94
C ARG A 151 -3.45 10.51 14.86
N SER A 152 -3.87 9.38 14.32
CA SER A 152 -3.28 8.64 13.21
C SER A 152 -4.34 8.22 12.24
N LEU A 153 -3.97 7.49 11.17
CA LEU A 153 -4.90 6.88 10.23
C LEU A 153 -5.85 7.91 9.59
N ALA A 154 -5.42 9.17 9.51
CA ALA A 154 -6.13 10.27 8.87
C ALA A 154 -5.70 10.42 7.40
N GLY A 155 -6.52 11.10 6.61
CA GLY A 155 -6.12 11.59 5.30
C GLY A 155 -5.15 12.76 5.41
N ILE A 156 -4.14 12.80 4.55
CA ILE A 156 -3.19 13.92 4.46
C ILE A 156 -2.99 14.37 3.02
N VAL A 157 -3.17 15.66 2.76
CA VAL A 157 -2.96 16.27 1.44
C VAL A 157 -2.33 17.65 1.59
N ALA A 158 -1.75 18.17 0.52
CA ALA A 158 -1.19 19.52 0.52
C ALA A 158 -1.69 20.37 -0.64
N PHE A 159 -1.91 21.65 -0.37
CA PHE A 159 -2.19 22.68 -1.35
C PHE A 159 -1.21 23.84 -1.15
N GLY A 160 -0.19 23.90 -2.02
CA GLY A 160 0.93 24.81 -1.83
C GLY A 160 1.65 24.52 -0.51
N GLU A 161 1.67 25.47 0.39
CA GLU A 161 2.35 25.38 1.69
C GLU A 161 1.43 24.95 2.84
N LYS A 162 0.18 24.68 2.55
CA LYS A 162 -0.81 24.24 3.54
C LYS A 162 -1.02 22.74 3.47
N ILE A 163 -0.86 22.05 4.60
CA ILE A 163 -1.06 20.61 4.76
C ILE A 163 -2.38 20.40 5.51
N TYR A 164 -3.30 19.69 4.87
CA TYR A 164 -4.60 19.33 5.42
C TYR A 164 -4.57 17.93 6.01
N ILE A 165 -5.02 17.78 7.24
CA ILE A 165 -5.18 16.50 7.94
C ILE A 165 -6.65 16.32 8.26
N MET A 166 -7.24 15.24 7.73
CA MET A 166 -8.69 15.02 7.73
C MET A 166 -9.04 13.73 8.45
N GLY A 167 -9.89 13.81 9.48
CA GLY A 167 -10.32 12.66 10.25
C GLY A 167 -9.22 12.04 11.09
N GLY A 168 -9.22 10.71 11.21
CA GLY A 168 -8.24 9.93 11.95
C GLY A 168 -8.76 9.37 13.26
N TYR A 169 -7.89 8.66 13.96
CA TYR A 169 -8.21 7.91 15.17
C TYR A 169 -7.13 8.04 16.23
N PHE A 170 -7.55 8.13 17.50
CA PHE A 170 -6.67 8.11 18.67
C PHE A 170 -7.03 6.94 19.58
N ILE A 171 -6.14 5.94 19.67
CA ILE A 171 -6.42 4.67 20.35
C ILE A 171 -6.60 4.82 21.86
N ASN A 172 -5.77 5.63 22.54
CA ASN A 172 -5.83 5.77 23.98
C ASN A 172 -7.10 6.45 24.48
N GLY A 173 -7.76 7.24 23.63
CA GLY A 173 -9.05 7.85 23.93
C GLY A 173 -10.23 7.14 23.27
N ASN A 174 -9.98 6.15 22.41
CA ASN A 174 -10.99 5.54 21.54
C ASN A 174 -11.81 6.61 20.79
N ILE A 175 -11.11 7.61 20.25
CA ILE A 175 -11.71 8.79 19.63
C ILE A 175 -11.49 8.73 18.13
N GLU A 176 -12.56 8.72 17.37
CA GLU A 176 -12.57 8.91 15.92
C GLU A 176 -12.92 10.36 15.61
N TYR A 177 -12.15 11.01 14.73
CA TYR A 177 -12.27 12.43 14.44
C TYR A 177 -13.00 12.69 13.13
N SER A 178 -13.73 13.81 13.10
CA SER A 178 -14.24 14.44 11.87
C SER A 178 -13.48 15.73 11.53
N ASP A 179 -12.54 16.13 12.38
CA ASP A 179 -11.81 17.39 12.25
C ASP A 179 -11.04 17.46 10.92
N ILE A 180 -10.96 18.67 10.38
CA ILE A 180 -10.02 19.07 9.34
C ILE A 180 -9.11 20.13 9.94
N ASP A 181 -7.86 19.77 10.20
CA ASP A 181 -6.83 20.69 10.66
C ASP A 181 -5.86 21.00 9.52
N VAL A 182 -5.48 22.25 9.40
CA VAL A 182 -4.56 22.75 8.36
C VAL A 182 -3.32 23.29 9.02
N TYR A 183 -2.18 22.73 8.65
CA TYR A 183 -0.87 23.22 9.07
C TYR A 183 -0.26 24.11 8.00
N ASP A 184 0.11 25.33 8.37
CA ASP A 184 0.86 26.24 7.50
C ASP A 184 2.35 26.05 7.72
N THR A 185 3.05 25.56 6.71
CA THR A 185 4.49 25.23 6.77
C THR A 185 5.40 26.46 6.88
N LYS A 186 4.92 27.65 6.54
CA LYS A 186 5.67 28.90 6.65
C LYS A 186 5.64 29.48 8.06
N THR A 187 4.47 29.46 8.68
CA THR A 187 4.23 30.16 9.94
C THR A 187 4.30 29.24 11.15
N ASP A 188 4.38 27.90 10.95
CA ASP A 188 4.30 26.88 11.99
C ASP A 188 3.03 27.03 12.84
N THR A 189 1.88 27.23 12.16
CA THR A 189 0.58 27.44 12.82
C THR A 189 -0.47 26.47 12.32
N TRP A 190 -1.46 26.20 13.17
CA TRP A 190 -2.61 25.37 12.88
C TRP A 190 -3.89 26.18 12.77
N GLU A 191 -4.72 25.84 11.78
CA GLU A 191 -6.05 26.38 11.54
C GLU A 191 -7.06 25.23 11.47
N LYS A 192 -8.26 25.38 12.05
CA LYS A 192 -9.36 24.43 11.88
C LYS A 192 -10.26 24.86 10.74
N LYS A 193 -10.66 23.90 9.91
CA LYS A 193 -11.68 24.05 8.88
C LYS A 193 -13.00 23.43 9.32
N LYS A 194 -14.06 23.65 8.52
CA LYS A 194 -15.35 23.00 8.76
C LYS A 194 -15.17 21.47 8.74
N PRO A 195 -15.56 20.76 9.81
CA PRO A 195 -15.33 19.31 9.90
C PRO A 195 -16.17 18.53 8.88
N MET A 196 -15.79 17.28 8.65
CA MET A 196 -16.63 16.29 7.95
C MET A 196 -17.95 16.09 8.72
N SER A 197 -19.01 15.70 8.01
CA SER A 197 -20.33 15.42 8.61
C SER A 197 -20.33 14.17 9.52
N LYS A 198 -19.34 13.29 9.36
CA LYS A 198 -19.18 12.06 10.14
C LYS A 198 -17.70 11.91 10.52
N THR A 199 -17.44 11.24 11.65
CA THR A 199 -16.08 10.80 11.97
C THR A 199 -15.60 9.80 10.94
N ARG A 200 -14.28 9.78 10.64
CA ARG A 200 -13.73 8.88 9.65
C ARG A 200 -12.23 8.64 9.85
N SER A 201 -11.83 7.37 9.80
CA SER A 201 -10.42 6.94 9.88
C SER A 201 -10.12 5.86 8.84
N GLU A 202 -8.86 5.47 8.70
CA GLU A 202 -8.42 4.39 7.81
C GLU A 202 -8.86 4.58 6.36
N ILE A 203 -8.88 5.83 5.92
CA ILE A 203 -9.41 6.26 4.62
C ILE A 203 -8.37 6.15 3.50
N GLY A 204 -8.83 5.76 2.32
CA GLY A 204 -8.14 6.10 1.07
C GLY A 204 -8.35 7.60 0.77
N PHE A 205 -7.27 8.30 0.39
CA PHE A 205 -7.37 9.72 0.06
C PHE A 205 -6.40 10.09 -1.06
N CYS A 206 -6.79 11.06 -1.86
CA CYS A 206 -5.96 11.62 -2.91
C CYS A 206 -6.48 12.99 -3.36
N VAL A 207 -5.70 13.66 -4.22
CA VAL A 207 -6.08 14.95 -4.81
C VAL A 207 -6.18 14.83 -6.33
N ILE A 208 -7.27 15.30 -6.89
CA ILE A 208 -7.44 15.48 -8.34
C ILE A 208 -8.02 16.87 -8.61
N ASN A 209 -7.42 17.62 -9.52
CA ASN A 209 -7.90 18.93 -9.95
C ASN A 209 -8.18 19.89 -8.79
N GLY A 210 -7.33 19.88 -7.76
CA GLY A 210 -7.46 20.75 -6.60
C GLY A 210 -8.54 20.33 -5.59
N LYS A 211 -9.17 19.17 -5.77
CA LYS A 211 -10.17 18.61 -4.86
C LYS A 211 -9.66 17.34 -4.18
N VAL A 212 -10.08 17.14 -2.93
CA VAL A 212 -9.73 15.95 -2.14
C VAL A 212 -10.80 14.89 -2.30
N TYR A 213 -10.41 13.68 -2.61
CA TYR A 213 -11.27 12.51 -2.57
C TYR A 213 -11.00 11.73 -1.29
N VAL A 214 -12.06 11.47 -0.53
CA VAL A 214 -12.07 10.65 0.69
C VAL A 214 -12.87 9.39 0.38
N ILE A 215 -12.21 8.24 0.46
CA ILE A 215 -12.71 6.99 -0.12
C ILE A 215 -12.72 5.89 0.92
N GLY A 216 -13.89 5.27 1.16
CA GLY A 216 -14.05 4.20 2.13
C GLY A 216 -13.68 4.60 3.55
N GLY A 217 -13.00 3.71 4.26
CA GLY A 217 -12.54 3.92 5.62
C GLY A 217 -13.54 3.46 6.67
N PHE A 218 -13.23 3.76 7.92
CA PHE A 218 -14.01 3.43 9.09
C PHE A 218 -14.86 4.65 9.48
N VAL A 219 -16.18 4.49 9.60
CA VAL A 219 -17.15 5.55 9.92
C VAL A 219 -18.05 5.04 11.03
N ASN A 220 -18.07 5.73 12.17
CA ASN A 220 -18.87 5.31 13.32
C ASN A 220 -18.64 3.81 13.67
N SER A 221 -17.39 3.38 13.69
CA SER A 221 -16.97 1.99 13.99
C SER A 221 -17.40 0.93 12.97
N MET A 222 -17.66 1.30 11.73
CA MET A 222 -17.98 0.38 10.63
C MET A 222 -17.27 0.78 9.35
N ALA A 223 -16.76 -0.21 8.61
CA ALA A 223 -16.20 0.04 7.28
C ALA A 223 -17.30 0.52 6.31
N THR A 224 -16.93 1.38 5.38
CA THR A 224 -17.86 1.95 4.40
C THR A 224 -17.31 1.88 2.98
N ASN A 225 -18.19 2.06 1.99
CA ASN A 225 -17.83 2.25 0.59
C ASN A 225 -18.13 3.66 0.07
N GLU A 226 -18.50 4.57 0.97
CA GLU A 226 -18.80 5.96 0.58
C GLU A 226 -17.57 6.63 -0.04
N VAL A 227 -17.83 7.48 -1.02
CA VAL A 227 -16.83 8.35 -1.66
C VAL A 227 -17.33 9.79 -1.57
N TRP A 228 -16.45 10.68 -1.09
CA TRP A 228 -16.73 12.07 -0.94
C TRP A 228 -15.65 12.93 -1.58
N GLU A 229 -16.07 13.95 -2.32
CA GLU A 229 -15.21 14.99 -2.88
C GLU A 229 -15.33 16.24 -2.01
N TYR A 230 -14.18 16.77 -1.57
CA TYR A 230 -14.08 18.03 -0.82
C TYR A 230 -13.40 19.11 -1.66
N ASP A 231 -14.04 20.26 -1.75
CA ASP A 231 -13.45 21.47 -2.35
C ASP A 231 -12.89 22.35 -1.22
N PRO A 232 -11.56 22.56 -1.15
CA PRO A 232 -10.95 23.37 -0.10
C PRO A 232 -11.19 24.89 -0.27
N ASN A 233 -11.66 25.35 -1.44
CA ASN A 233 -11.88 26.77 -1.70
C ASN A 233 -13.16 27.29 -1.04
N ASP A 234 -14.22 26.50 -1.08
CA ASP A 234 -15.54 26.88 -0.51
C ASP A 234 -15.96 25.94 0.64
N GLU A 235 -15.09 25.00 1.02
CA GLU A 235 -15.29 24.03 2.11
C GLU A 235 -16.57 23.18 1.93
N THR A 236 -16.90 22.85 0.67
CA THR A 236 -18.07 22.03 0.33
C THR A 236 -17.74 20.56 0.12
N TRP A 237 -18.72 19.70 0.40
CA TRP A 237 -18.65 18.27 0.22
C TRP A 237 -19.68 17.79 -0.79
N THR A 238 -19.25 16.95 -1.74
CA THR A 238 -20.11 16.31 -2.73
C THR A 238 -19.95 14.80 -2.66
N GLN A 239 -21.06 14.09 -2.46
CA GLN A 239 -21.04 12.64 -2.52
C GLN A 239 -20.90 12.16 -3.96
N LYS A 240 -20.04 11.18 -4.18
CA LYS A 240 -19.75 10.54 -5.48
C LYS A 240 -20.25 9.10 -5.47
N ALA A 241 -20.15 8.43 -6.63
CA ALA A 241 -20.50 7.01 -6.73
C ALA A 241 -19.71 6.15 -5.74
N ASN A 242 -20.40 5.37 -4.94
CA ASN A 242 -19.80 4.50 -3.93
C ASN A 242 -18.90 3.44 -4.56
N MET A 243 -17.82 3.05 -3.86
CA MET A 243 -17.00 1.89 -4.26
C MET A 243 -17.85 0.62 -4.40
N PRO A 244 -17.49 -0.29 -5.31
CA PRO A 244 -18.14 -1.60 -5.42
C PRO A 244 -18.05 -2.44 -4.14
N THR A 245 -16.97 -2.28 -3.36
CA THR A 245 -16.67 -3.07 -2.17
C THR A 245 -16.51 -2.19 -0.94
N ILE A 246 -17.20 -2.53 0.16
CA ILE A 246 -17.01 -1.90 1.48
C ILE A 246 -15.61 -2.27 1.99
N ARG A 247 -14.80 -1.27 2.37
CA ARG A 247 -13.45 -1.49 2.91
C ARG A 247 -12.83 -0.25 3.55
N ASP A 248 -12.00 -0.52 4.54
CA ASP A 248 -11.10 0.43 5.20
C ASP A 248 -9.63 0.07 4.99
N ALA A 249 -8.70 0.84 5.54
CA ALA A 249 -7.25 0.61 5.47
C ALA A 249 -6.73 0.31 4.05
N LEU A 250 -7.32 0.93 3.06
CA LEU A 250 -6.95 0.86 1.63
C LEU A 250 -6.02 2.01 1.27
N THR A 251 -5.34 1.89 0.14
CA THR A 251 -4.62 3.02 -0.47
C THR A 251 -5.36 3.54 -1.71
N ALA A 252 -5.23 4.86 -1.97
CA ALA A 252 -5.78 5.50 -3.16
C ALA A 252 -4.67 6.30 -3.86
N ASN A 253 -4.45 6.02 -5.14
CA ASN A 253 -3.36 6.56 -5.95
C ASN A 253 -3.93 7.21 -7.20
N VAL A 254 -3.32 8.29 -7.67
CA VAL A 254 -3.78 9.00 -8.87
C VAL A 254 -2.81 8.80 -10.01
N ILE A 255 -3.29 8.31 -11.15
CA ILE A 255 -2.58 8.28 -12.43
C ILE A 255 -3.55 8.68 -13.54
N ASP A 256 -3.14 9.58 -14.42
CA ASP A 256 -3.91 10.06 -15.58
C ASP A 256 -5.35 10.45 -15.25
N GLY A 257 -5.54 11.16 -14.10
CA GLY A 257 -6.83 11.65 -13.67
C GLY A 257 -7.81 10.57 -13.17
N LYS A 258 -7.37 9.32 -13.02
CA LYS A 258 -8.12 8.22 -12.41
C LYS A 258 -7.57 7.88 -11.02
N ILE A 259 -8.43 7.37 -10.14
CA ILE A 259 -8.08 6.95 -8.79
C ILE A 259 -8.02 5.43 -8.72
N TYR A 260 -6.88 4.89 -8.32
CA TYR A 260 -6.59 3.48 -8.16
C TYR A 260 -6.67 3.10 -6.68
N CYS A 261 -7.70 2.37 -6.28
CA CYS A 261 -7.97 1.94 -4.90
C CYS A 261 -7.55 0.50 -4.68
N ILE A 262 -6.62 0.26 -3.76
CA ILE A 262 -5.92 -1.02 -3.62
C ILE A 262 -6.06 -1.57 -2.20
N GLY A 263 -6.40 -2.86 -2.09
CA GLY A 263 -6.43 -3.60 -0.84
C GLY A 263 -7.47 -3.12 0.16
N GLY A 264 -7.17 -3.29 1.44
CA GLY A 264 -8.02 -2.93 2.57
C GLY A 264 -8.68 -4.12 3.24
N PHE A 265 -9.51 -3.84 4.26
CA PHE A 265 -10.27 -4.84 5.01
C PHE A 265 -11.77 -4.64 4.83
N ASN A 266 -12.52 -5.74 4.97
CA ASN A 266 -13.96 -5.70 5.14
C ASN A 266 -14.35 -6.58 6.35
N TRP A 267 -14.55 -5.96 7.49
CA TRP A 267 -14.82 -6.63 8.76
C TRP A 267 -16.14 -7.42 8.78
N ALA A 268 -17.08 -7.07 7.90
CA ALA A 268 -18.36 -7.79 7.81
C ALA A 268 -18.23 -9.22 7.25
N ILE A 269 -17.13 -9.51 6.51
CA ILE A 269 -16.86 -10.81 5.91
C ILE A 269 -15.66 -11.54 6.53
N GLY A 270 -15.09 -10.99 7.62
CA GLY A 270 -13.99 -11.59 8.38
C GLY A 270 -12.82 -10.62 8.57
N ASN A 271 -11.76 -11.08 9.25
CA ASN A 271 -10.58 -10.30 9.58
C ASN A 271 -9.47 -10.39 8.51
N SER A 272 -9.82 -10.84 7.31
CA SER A 272 -8.87 -11.00 6.21
C SER A 272 -8.83 -9.74 5.35
N ALA A 273 -7.64 -9.37 4.94
CA ALA A 273 -7.43 -8.34 3.93
C ALA A 273 -8.01 -8.77 2.58
N LEU A 274 -8.24 -7.81 1.71
CA LEU A 274 -8.80 -8.02 0.38
C LEU A 274 -7.72 -7.85 -0.70
N PRO A 275 -7.75 -8.67 -1.76
CA PRO A 275 -6.91 -8.45 -2.93
C PRO A 275 -7.53 -7.43 -3.91
N THR A 276 -8.60 -6.78 -3.51
CA THR A 276 -9.44 -5.94 -4.38
C THR A 276 -8.67 -4.75 -4.94
N PHE A 277 -8.87 -4.51 -6.22
CA PHE A 277 -8.28 -3.42 -6.96
C PHE A 277 -9.33 -2.80 -7.89
N ASP A 278 -9.79 -1.60 -7.56
CA ASP A 278 -10.81 -0.87 -8.31
C ASP A 278 -10.25 0.45 -8.83
N VAL A 279 -10.72 0.89 -9.98
CA VAL A 279 -10.35 2.19 -10.58
C VAL A 279 -11.59 3.06 -10.68
N TYR A 280 -11.49 4.29 -10.16
CA TYR A 280 -12.54 5.28 -10.23
C TYR A 280 -12.20 6.36 -11.27
N ASP A 281 -13.16 6.67 -12.14
CA ASP A 281 -13.11 7.78 -13.08
C ASP A 281 -13.95 8.94 -12.50
N PRO A 282 -13.31 9.99 -11.98
CA PRO A 282 -14.04 11.11 -11.38
C PRO A 282 -14.78 11.99 -12.40
N VAL A 283 -14.40 11.96 -13.67
CA VAL A 283 -15.07 12.72 -14.74
C VAL A 283 -16.44 12.12 -15.05
N ASN A 284 -16.49 10.78 -15.14
CA ASN A 284 -17.73 10.06 -15.45
C ASN A 284 -18.48 9.60 -14.19
N ASP A 285 -17.92 9.80 -12.99
CA ASP A 285 -18.43 9.31 -11.71
C ASP A 285 -18.71 7.80 -11.74
N LYS A 286 -17.74 7.00 -12.22
CA LYS A 286 -17.90 5.56 -12.42
C LYS A 286 -16.72 4.78 -11.92
N TRP A 287 -17.01 3.57 -11.44
CA TRP A 287 -16.02 2.55 -11.05
C TRP A 287 -15.84 1.51 -12.15
N GLU A 288 -14.59 1.13 -12.37
CA GLU A 288 -14.19 0.01 -13.21
C GLU A 288 -13.53 -1.06 -12.30
N ASN A 289 -14.01 -2.30 -12.40
CA ASN A 289 -13.34 -3.43 -11.78
C ASN A 289 -12.10 -3.79 -12.59
N THR A 290 -10.98 -3.89 -11.90
CA THR A 290 -9.76 -4.40 -12.52
C THR A 290 -9.44 -5.81 -12.02
N LYS A 291 -8.39 -6.41 -12.56
CA LYS A 291 -7.89 -7.68 -12.07
C LYS A 291 -7.28 -7.47 -10.68
N ASN A 292 -7.75 -8.23 -9.70
CA ASN A 292 -7.27 -8.17 -8.31
C ASN A 292 -5.75 -8.29 -8.21
N MET A 293 -5.19 -7.80 -7.11
CA MET A 293 -3.80 -8.09 -6.72
C MET A 293 -3.56 -9.60 -6.59
N PRO A 294 -2.30 -10.05 -6.72
CA PRO A 294 -1.94 -11.47 -6.55
C PRO A 294 -2.23 -12.01 -5.14
N PHE A 295 -2.33 -11.14 -4.15
CA PHE A 295 -2.54 -11.50 -2.74
C PHE A 295 -3.37 -10.43 -2.02
N PRO A 296 -4.06 -10.82 -0.92
CA PRO A 296 -4.80 -9.88 -0.08
C PRO A 296 -3.84 -9.00 0.74
N ILE A 297 -4.19 -7.73 0.92
CA ILE A 297 -3.36 -6.77 1.65
C ILE A 297 -4.19 -5.66 2.28
N GLY A 298 -3.85 -5.27 3.53
CA GLY A 298 -4.41 -4.14 4.24
C GLY A 298 -3.36 -3.48 5.14
N TYR A 299 -3.62 -2.26 5.60
CA TYR A 299 -2.66 -1.44 6.35
C TYR A 299 -1.28 -1.30 5.66
N GLN A 300 -1.29 -1.40 4.34
CA GLN A 300 -0.16 -1.13 3.49
C GLN A 300 0.02 0.38 3.28
N SER A 301 1.13 0.76 2.70
CA SER A 301 1.29 2.09 2.14
C SER A 301 1.57 2.03 0.65
N SER A 302 1.38 3.13 -0.05
CA SER A 302 1.70 3.21 -1.48
C SER A 302 2.25 4.58 -1.85
N ALA A 303 2.99 4.61 -2.96
CA ALA A 303 3.45 5.85 -3.58
C ALA A 303 3.38 5.71 -5.10
N VAL A 304 3.25 6.84 -5.79
CA VAL A 304 3.30 6.91 -7.25
C VAL A 304 4.62 7.55 -7.67
N VAL A 305 5.39 6.84 -8.48
CA VAL A 305 6.64 7.34 -9.07
C VAL A 305 6.60 7.10 -10.57
N ASN A 306 6.80 8.13 -11.36
CA ASN A 306 6.81 8.04 -12.84
C ASN A 306 5.57 7.32 -13.41
N ASN A 307 4.38 7.62 -12.90
CA ASN A 307 3.11 6.99 -13.25
C ASN A 307 3.05 5.47 -13.01
N LEU A 308 3.87 4.94 -12.12
CA LEU A 308 3.81 3.58 -11.60
C LEU A 308 3.40 3.61 -10.13
N ILE A 309 2.52 2.68 -9.72
CA ILE A 309 2.13 2.55 -8.32
C ILE A 309 3.03 1.53 -7.64
N TYR A 310 3.67 1.93 -6.55
CA TYR A 310 4.43 1.04 -5.67
C TYR A 310 3.58 0.73 -4.45
N GLN A 311 3.18 -0.52 -4.32
CA GLN A 311 2.46 -1.06 -3.17
C GLN A 311 3.46 -1.69 -2.21
N ILE A 312 3.48 -1.25 -0.95
CA ILE A 312 4.60 -1.51 -0.02
C ILE A 312 4.07 -2.09 1.28
N GLY A 313 4.65 -3.21 1.73
CA GLY A 313 4.37 -3.84 3.02
C GLY A 313 2.90 -4.15 3.26
N GLY A 314 2.45 -4.04 4.52
CA GLY A 314 1.07 -4.34 4.93
C GLY A 314 0.91 -5.70 5.59
N MET A 315 -0.34 -6.17 5.74
CA MET A 315 -0.63 -7.45 6.38
C MET A 315 -1.79 -8.20 5.71
N PRO A 316 -1.79 -9.56 5.74
CA PRO A 316 -2.88 -10.37 5.16
C PRO A 316 -4.09 -10.51 6.07
N PHE A 317 -3.89 -10.45 7.40
CA PHE A 317 -4.92 -10.66 8.41
C PHE A 317 -4.74 -9.68 9.56
N PHE A 318 -5.84 -9.14 10.07
CA PHE A 318 -5.81 -8.38 11.30
C PHE A 318 -5.61 -9.34 12.50
N ALA A 319 -4.83 -8.95 13.49
CA ALA A 319 -4.45 -9.74 14.68
C ALA A 319 -3.43 -10.88 14.45
N HIS A 320 -2.80 -10.97 13.29
CA HIS A 320 -1.63 -11.82 13.08
C HIS A 320 -0.34 -10.98 13.08
N VAL A 321 0.74 -11.59 13.55
CA VAL A 321 2.09 -10.97 13.56
C VAL A 321 2.79 -11.03 12.20
N ASP A 322 2.14 -11.61 11.19
CA ASP A 322 2.71 -11.78 9.86
C ASP A 322 2.49 -10.49 9.06
N HIS A 323 3.55 -9.71 8.95
CA HIS A 323 3.59 -8.54 8.07
C HIS A 323 4.33 -8.87 6.79
N TYR A 324 3.98 -8.17 5.72
CA TYR A 324 4.70 -8.27 4.45
C TYR A 324 5.92 -7.34 4.45
N ASP A 325 7.00 -7.82 3.86
CA ASP A 325 8.16 -7.01 3.46
C ASP A 325 8.17 -6.74 1.94
N THR A 326 7.18 -7.24 1.22
CA THR A 326 7.12 -7.19 -0.23
C THR A 326 6.81 -5.82 -0.77
N VAL A 327 7.38 -5.53 -1.94
CA VAL A 327 7.10 -4.34 -2.75
C VAL A 327 6.62 -4.78 -4.12
N TRP A 328 5.53 -4.21 -4.58
CA TRP A 328 4.95 -4.51 -5.88
C TRP A 328 4.73 -3.24 -6.68
N GLU A 329 5.25 -3.25 -7.89
CA GLU A 329 5.06 -2.19 -8.87
C GLU A 329 3.89 -2.55 -9.79
N TYR A 330 2.96 -1.61 -9.95
CA TYR A 330 1.87 -1.71 -10.93
C TYR A 330 2.07 -0.71 -12.04
N ASN A 331 2.08 -1.22 -13.29
CA ASN A 331 2.15 -0.40 -14.49
C ASN A 331 0.77 -0.37 -15.19
N PRO A 332 0.02 0.73 -15.15
CA PRO A 332 -1.29 0.81 -15.79
C PRO A 332 -1.23 0.76 -17.33
N PHE A 333 -0.06 1.05 -17.91
CA PHE A 333 0.15 1.17 -19.35
C PHE A 333 0.63 -0.13 -20.01
N ASP A 334 1.08 -1.12 -19.23
CA ASP A 334 1.45 -2.41 -19.79
C ASP A 334 0.25 -3.04 -20.51
N GLN A 335 0.38 -3.18 -21.82
CA GLN A 335 -0.55 -3.98 -22.59
C GLN A 335 -0.34 -5.45 -22.22
N PRO A 336 -1.42 -6.25 -22.06
CA PRO A 336 -1.25 -7.68 -21.94
C PRO A 336 -0.43 -8.13 -23.17
N THR A 337 0.73 -8.75 -22.90
CA THR A 337 1.51 -9.35 -23.96
C THR A 337 0.59 -10.37 -24.63
N THR A 338 0.01 -9.99 -25.76
CA THR A 338 -0.61 -10.96 -26.64
C THR A 338 0.50 -11.96 -26.91
N SER A 339 0.33 -13.18 -26.40
CA SER A 339 1.23 -14.27 -26.69
C SER A 339 1.42 -14.30 -28.20
N VAL A 340 2.58 -13.86 -28.66
CA VAL A 340 2.97 -14.05 -30.05
C VAL A 340 3.09 -15.55 -30.19
N SER A 341 2.05 -16.15 -30.74
CA SER A 341 2.07 -17.54 -31.13
C SER A 341 3.32 -17.73 -32.01
N PRO A 342 4.23 -18.65 -31.70
CA PRO A 342 5.34 -18.93 -32.57
C PRO A 342 4.85 -19.76 -33.76
N LYS A 343 4.09 -19.13 -34.65
CA LYS A 343 3.72 -19.65 -35.96
C LYS A 343 3.88 -18.52 -36.94
N GLU A 344 5.01 -18.53 -37.57
CA GLU A 344 5.36 -18.03 -38.88
C GLU A 344 6.75 -17.40 -38.91
N SER A 345 7.79 -18.22 -38.89
CA SER A 345 9.03 -17.93 -39.61
C SER A 345 10.06 -19.05 -39.52
N LEU A 346 9.71 -20.25 -39.95
CA LEU A 346 10.75 -21.25 -40.29
C LEU A 346 10.22 -22.26 -41.31
N VAL A 347 9.53 -21.79 -42.33
CA VAL A 347 9.32 -22.56 -43.57
C VAL A 347 9.52 -21.59 -44.76
N GLY A 348 10.74 -21.47 -45.19
CA GLY A 348 11.01 -20.68 -46.39
C GLY A 348 12.45 -20.31 -46.62
N THR A 349 13.43 -21.20 -46.45
CA THR A 349 14.72 -21.05 -47.11
C THR A 349 15.58 -22.38 -47.08
N TRP A 350 14.96 -23.49 -47.49
CA TRP A 350 15.72 -24.73 -47.79
C TRP A 350 15.32 -25.31 -49.14
N GLY A 351 15.22 -24.49 -50.15
CA GLY A 351 14.75 -24.94 -51.48
C GLY A 351 15.32 -24.20 -52.65
N LYS A 352 16.58 -23.74 -52.63
CA LYS A 352 17.25 -23.27 -53.85
C LYS A 352 18.77 -23.32 -53.72
N ILE A 353 19.35 -24.51 -53.52
CA ILE A 353 20.73 -24.76 -53.89
C ILE A 353 20.77 -26.21 -54.36
N LYS A 354 20.36 -26.43 -55.63
CA LYS A 354 20.81 -27.54 -56.51
C LYS A 354 20.09 -27.36 -57.86
N ALA A 355 20.67 -26.59 -58.75
CA ALA A 355 20.69 -26.86 -60.19
C ALA A 355 21.43 -25.72 -60.89
N GLY A 356 22.52 -25.99 -61.49
CA GLY A 356 23.22 -25.05 -62.35
C GLY A 356 24.73 -25.36 -62.36
N LYS A 357 25.05 -26.15 -63.36
CA LYS A 357 26.42 -26.35 -63.86
C LYS A 357 27.16 -25.04 -64.00
#